data_d00644fa10ff27aaabc881d827ff8287
#
_entry.id   d00644fa10ff27aaabc881d827ff8287
#
_cell.length_a   1.000
_cell.length_b   1.000
_cell.length_c   1.000
_cell.angle_alpha   90.00
_cell.angle_beta   90.00
_cell.angle_gamma   90.00
#
_symmetry.space_group_name_H-M   'P 1'
#
loop_
_entity.id
_entity.type
_entity.pdbx_description
1 polymer ?
#
loop_
_entity_poly.entity_id
_entity_poly.type
_entity_poly.pdbx_seq_one_letter_code
_entity_poly.pdbx_strand_id
1 'polypeptide(L)'
;VGPTFNAVTVDSDTSTSDTLLLFATGAAKGASPVTDLKDPRLSGFKRALGKVLKDLSQQVIRDGEGARKLIEVSVTGAKSAKSAKRIALSIANSPLVKTAVAGEDANWGRVVMAVGKAGEPADRDRLSIWFGDNRLAHEGERDTAYSEEKTSAYMRRDHIVIRADLGIGRAKATVWT
;
A
#
# COMPACT_ATOMS: atom_id res chain seq x y z
N VAL A 1 5.93 11.65 6.62
CA VAL A 1 4.48 11.62 6.29
C VAL A 1 4.24 10.93 4.95
N GLY A 2 5.01 11.23 3.87
CA GLY A 2 4.79 10.72 2.51
C GLY A 2 4.57 9.20 2.40
N PRO A 3 5.46 8.34 2.93
CA PRO A 3 5.32 6.88 2.87
C PRO A 3 4.54 6.27 4.06
N THR A 4 3.87 7.09 4.87
CA THR A 4 3.11 6.68 6.06
C THR A 4 1.68 7.23 5.99
N PHE A 5 1.34 8.30 6.70
CA PHE A 5 -0.02 8.87 6.69
C PHE A 5 -0.53 9.24 5.29
N ASN A 6 0.32 9.73 4.39
CA ASN A 6 -0.09 9.97 3.01
C ASN A 6 -0.15 8.68 2.15
N ALA A 7 0.12 7.53 2.72
CA ALA A 7 0.05 6.23 2.05
C ALA A 7 -1.05 5.33 2.63
N VAL A 8 -1.96 5.87 3.43
CA VAL A 8 -3.13 5.18 3.95
C VAL A 8 -4.40 5.82 3.40
N THR A 9 -5.46 5.05 3.31
CA THR A 9 -6.79 5.51 2.90
C THR A 9 -7.85 4.59 3.49
N VAL A 10 -9.03 5.11 3.79
CA VAL A 10 -10.18 4.31 4.22
C VAL A 10 -11.19 4.22 3.07
N ASP A 11 -11.70 5.33 2.61
CA ASP A 11 -12.79 5.43 1.62
C ASP A 11 -12.51 6.42 0.48
N SER A 12 -11.33 7.04 0.44
CA SER A 12 -10.90 8.14 -0.44
C SER A 12 -11.40 9.53 -0.04
N ASP A 13 -12.31 9.67 0.91
CA ASP A 13 -12.78 10.97 1.36
C ASP A 13 -11.72 11.68 2.21
N THR A 14 -11.72 13.01 2.16
CA THR A 14 -10.69 13.86 2.78
C THR A 14 -11.25 14.88 3.77
N SER A 15 -12.54 14.81 4.07
CA SER A 15 -13.24 15.71 4.99
C SER A 15 -13.17 15.24 6.44
N THR A 16 -11.97 14.93 6.93
CA THR A 16 -11.72 14.45 8.29
C THR A 16 -10.87 15.45 9.07
N SER A 17 -10.90 15.34 10.40
CA SER A 17 -10.16 16.23 11.32
C SER A 17 -8.95 15.53 11.95
N ASP A 18 -8.40 14.53 11.28
CA ASP A 18 -7.24 13.79 11.77
C ASP A 18 -6.03 14.71 11.96
N THR A 19 -5.41 14.61 13.12
CA THR A 19 -4.28 15.46 13.49
C THR A 19 -3.05 14.62 13.83
N LEU A 20 -1.92 14.93 13.21
CA LEU A 20 -0.62 14.36 13.53
C LEU A 20 0.30 15.44 14.06
N LEU A 21 0.72 15.32 15.33
CA LEU A 21 1.61 16.28 15.99
C LEU A 21 2.95 15.65 16.33
N LEU A 22 4.01 16.39 16.11
CA LEU A 22 5.37 16.05 16.53
C LEU A 22 5.94 17.22 17.35
N PHE A 23 6.32 16.95 18.59
CA PHE A 23 6.94 17.93 19.48
C PHE A 23 8.43 17.65 19.64
N ALA A 24 9.27 18.66 19.43
CA ALA A 24 10.70 18.58 19.63
C ALA A 24 11.12 19.77 20.54
N THR A 25 11.30 19.52 21.83
CA THR A 25 11.55 20.57 22.82
C THR A 25 13.01 21.04 22.89
N GLY A 26 13.95 20.26 22.33
CA GLY A 26 15.38 20.54 22.43
C GLY A 26 15.97 20.42 23.87
N ALA A 27 15.18 19.90 24.82
CA ALA A 27 15.58 19.83 26.25
C ALA A 27 16.54 18.66 26.57
N ALA A 28 16.78 17.73 25.64
CA ALA A 28 17.71 16.63 25.85
C ALA A 28 19.14 17.14 26.01
N LYS A 29 19.81 16.75 27.12
CA LYS A 29 21.20 17.09 27.41
C LYS A 29 22.14 16.06 26.79
N GLY A 30 23.39 16.49 26.48
CA GLY A 30 24.47 15.58 26.06
C GLY A 30 24.58 15.31 24.55
N ALA A 31 23.70 15.87 23.73
CA ALA A 31 23.83 15.81 22.29
C ALA A 31 24.19 17.17 21.68
N SER A 32 25.17 17.20 20.79
CA SER A 32 25.46 18.42 20.01
C SER A 32 24.32 18.72 19.06
N PRO A 33 23.94 20.01 18.88
CA PRO A 33 22.88 20.36 17.92
C PRO A 33 23.17 19.84 16.54
N VAL A 34 22.11 19.38 15.87
CA VAL A 34 22.15 18.96 14.47
C VAL A 34 21.57 20.09 13.61
N THR A 35 22.39 20.63 12.74
CA THR A 35 22.03 21.78 11.87
C THR A 35 21.84 21.39 10.41
N ASP A 36 22.22 20.17 10.03
CA ASP A 36 22.06 19.66 8.66
C ASP A 36 21.15 18.41 8.66
N LEU A 37 20.13 18.42 7.80
CA LEU A 37 19.24 17.28 7.59
C LEU A 37 19.93 16.03 7.00
N LYS A 38 21.13 16.20 6.44
CA LYS A 38 21.94 15.09 5.91
C LYS A 38 22.92 14.52 6.95
N ASP A 39 22.96 15.07 8.16
CA ASP A 39 23.82 14.59 9.23
C ASP A 39 23.60 13.08 9.46
N PRO A 40 24.64 12.24 9.37
CA PRO A 40 24.54 10.79 9.57
C PRO A 40 23.94 10.38 10.92
N ARG A 41 24.12 11.22 11.96
CA ARG A 41 23.53 11.00 13.29
C ARG A 41 22.00 10.92 13.26
N LEU A 42 21.36 11.55 12.28
CA LEU A 42 19.90 11.50 12.10
C LEU A 42 19.39 10.19 11.49
N SER A 43 20.26 9.33 10.97
CA SER A 43 19.82 8.12 10.24
C SER A 43 19.04 7.16 11.15
N GLY A 44 19.51 6.95 12.38
CA GLY A 44 18.82 6.14 13.39
C GLY A 44 17.47 6.73 13.78
N PHE A 45 17.45 8.03 14.07
CA PHE A 45 16.23 8.77 14.41
C PHE A 45 15.20 8.72 13.28
N LYS A 46 15.58 9.01 12.03
CA LYS A 46 14.69 8.97 10.86
C LYS A 46 14.06 7.59 10.68
N ARG A 47 14.84 6.52 10.87
CA ARG A 47 14.36 5.14 10.77
C ARG A 47 13.37 4.81 11.87
N ALA A 48 13.67 5.18 13.12
CA ALA A 48 12.78 4.95 14.26
C ALA A 48 11.48 5.74 14.12
N LEU A 49 11.58 7.03 13.80
CA LEU A 49 10.41 7.88 13.52
C LEU A 49 9.56 7.32 12.37
N GLY A 50 10.19 6.86 11.28
CA GLY A 50 9.50 6.24 10.16
C GLY A 50 8.73 4.98 10.57
N LYS A 51 9.28 4.15 11.47
CA LYS A 51 8.56 2.98 12.01
C LYS A 51 7.34 3.38 12.83
N VAL A 52 7.51 4.35 13.75
CA VAL A 52 6.40 4.85 14.58
C VAL A 52 5.29 5.44 13.72
N LEU A 53 5.63 6.30 12.76
CA LEU A 53 4.65 6.92 11.87
C LEU A 53 3.94 5.88 10.98
N LYS A 54 4.64 4.85 10.54
CA LYS A 54 4.02 3.75 9.78
C LYS A 54 3.05 2.97 10.66
N ASP A 55 3.45 2.60 11.84
CA ASP A 55 2.62 1.86 12.78
C ASP A 55 1.35 2.66 13.14
N LEU A 56 1.51 3.91 13.53
CA LEU A 56 0.38 4.80 13.83
C LEU A 56 -0.58 4.95 12.64
N SER A 57 -0.05 5.14 11.43
CA SER A 57 -0.90 5.26 10.23
C SER A 57 -1.70 3.98 9.94
N GLN A 58 -1.13 2.81 10.23
CA GLN A 58 -1.83 1.53 10.09
C GLN A 58 -2.84 1.30 11.21
N GLN A 59 -2.59 1.80 12.42
CA GLN A 59 -3.57 1.75 13.52
C GLN A 59 -4.83 2.53 13.14
N VAL A 60 -4.71 3.72 12.57
CA VAL A 60 -5.85 4.53 12.11
C VAL A 60 -6.77 3.73 11.18
N ILE A 61 -6.22 3.04 10.17
CA ILE A 61 -7.05 2.28 9.24
C ILE A 61 -7.58 0.97 9.82
N ARG A 62 -6.88 0.35 10.77
CA ARG A 62 -7.34 -0.85 11.46
C ARG A 62 -8.49 -0.57 12.42
N ASP A 63 -8.54 0.65 12.97
CA ASP A 63 -9.58 1.13 13.86
C ASP A 63 -10.76 1.77 13.11
N GLY A 64 -10.77 1.70 11.79
CA GLY A 64 -11.86 2.19 10.95
C GLY A 64 -13.17 1.46 11.24
N GLU A 65 -14.31 2.19 11.18
CA GLU A 65 -15.63 1.62 11.42
C GLU A 65 -15.91 0.40 10.52
N GLY A 66 -16.20 -0.74 11.13
CA GLY A 66 -16.45 -1.99 10.41
C GLY A 66 -15.21 -2.66 9.78
N ALA A 67 -14.00 -2.15 10.02
CA ALA A 67 -12.78 -2.75 9.51
C ALA A 67 -12.57 -4.17 10.08
N ARG A 68 -12.34 -5.12 9.19
CA ARG A 68 -12.06 -6.52 9.53
C ARG A 68 -10.75 -7.03 9.00
N LYS A 69 -10.20 -6.38 7.98
CA LYS A 69 -8.95 -6.77 7.34
C LYS A 69 -8.11 -5.54 7.02
N LEU A 70 -6.80 -5.67 7.18
CA LEU A 70 -5.83 -4.70 6.66
C LEU A 70 -5.43 -5.14 5.26
N ILE A 71 -5.56 -4.25 4.29
CA ILE A 71 -5.12 -4.50 2.92
C ILE A 71 -3.86 -3.68 2.63
N GLU A 72 -2.77 -4.36 2.28
CA GLU A 72 -1.57 -3.73 1.75
C GLU A 72 -1.57 -3.86 0.23
N VAL A 73 -1.51 -2.75 -0.48
CA VAL A 73 -1.43 -2.72 -1.95
C VAL A 73 -0.04 -2.25 -2.36
N SER A 74 0.72 -3.13 -2.99
CA SER A 74 2.06 -2.85 -3.50
C SER A 74 2.07 -2.87 -5.02
N VAL A 75 2.38 -1.73 -5.64
CA VAL A 75 2.55 -1.59 -7.10
C VAL A 75 4.02 -1.45 -7.42
N THR A 76 4.50 -2.27 -8.37
CA THR A 76 5.88 -2.27 -8.88
C THR A 76 5.88 -2.13 -10.40
N GLY A 77 7.06 -1.97 -10.99
CA GLY A 77 7.19 -1.90 -12.44
C GLY A 77 6.55 -0.68 -13.10
N ALA A 78 6.23 0.38 -12.35
CA ALA A 78 5.58 1.57 -12.86
C ALA A 78 6.59 2.54 -13.51
N LYS A 79 6.08 3.43 -14.36
CA LYS A 79 6.86 4.46 -15.06
C LYS A 79 7.45 5.50 -14.10
N SER A 80 6.75 5.83 -13.01
CA SER A 80 7.20 6.77 -11.98
C SER A 80 6.60 6.43 -10.62
N ALA A 81 7.23 6.92 -9.53
CA ALA A 81 6.69 6.74 -8.16
C ALA A 81 5.30 7.37 -7.99
N LYS A 82 5.05 8.49 -8.68
CA LYS A 82 3.74 9.15 -8.70
C LYS A 82 2.69 8.26 -9.35
N SER A 83 3.01 7.68 -10.52
CA SER A 83 2.15 6.74 -11.22
C SER A 83 1.88 5.48 -10.37
N ALA A 84 2.93 4.87 -9.79
CA ALA A 84 2.78 3.73 -8.90
C ALA A 84 1.83 4.02 -7.74
N LYS A 85 1.97 5.19 -7.11
CA LYS A 85 1.12 5.60 -5.98
C LYS A 85 -0.33 5.81 -6.40
N ARG A 86 -0.59 6.44 -7.55
CA ARG A 86 -1.95 6.65 -8.07
C ARG A 86 -2.64 5.32 -8.37
N ILE A 87 -1.92 4.39 -8.99
CA ILE A 87 -2.46 3.05 -9.26
C ILE A 87 -2.72 2.30 -7.96
N ALA A 88 -1.80 2.34 -7.00
CA ALA A 88 -1.98 1.71 -5.71
C ALA A 88 -3.21 2.25 -4.96
N LEU A 89 -3.40 3.58 -4.95
CA LEU A 89 -4.60 4.21 -4.38
C LEU A 89 -5.87 3.87 -5.15
N SER A 90 -5.81 3.75 -6.49
CA SER A 90 -6.95 3.31 -7.29
C SER A 90 -7.41 1.89 -6.93
N ILE A 91 -6.47 0.99 -6.64
CA ILE A 91 -6.78 -0.37 -6.16
C ILE A 91 -7.34 -0.30 -4.74
N ALA A 92 -6.66 0.41 -3.83
CA ALA A 92 -7.03 0.51 -2.41
C ALA A 92 -8.43 1.15 -2.21
N ASN A 93 -8.78 2.16 -3.01
CA ASN A 93 -10.06 2.86 -2.96
C ASN A 93 -11.16 2.21 -3.83
N SER A 94 -10.89 1.07 -4.45
CA SER A 94 -11.90 0.41 -5.28
C SER A 94 -12.93 -0.34 -4.42
N PRO A 95 -14.22 0.06 -4.41
CA PRO A 95 -15.25 -0.67 -3.69
C PRO A 95 -15.35 -2.13 -4.14
N LEU A 96 -15.14 -2.41 -5.43
CA LEU A 96 -15.17 -3.77 -5.97
C LEU A 96 -14.00 -4.62 -5.46
N VAL A 97 -12.80 -4.05 -5.30
CA VAL A 97 -11.67 -4.75 -4.69
C VAL A 97 -11.95 -4.99 -3.20
N LYS A 98 -12.42 -3.97 -2.48
CA LYS A 98 -12.74 -4.09 -1.05
C LYS A 98 -13.82 -5.13 -0.78
N THR A 99 -14.89 -5.16 -1.57
CA THR A 99 -15.96 -6.17 -1.41
C THR A 99 -15.46 -7.58 -1.75
N ALA A 100 -14.54 -7.74 -2.70
CA ALA A 100 -13.91 -9.04 -2.96
C ALA A 100 -13.08 -9.50 -1.74
N VAL A 101 -12.24 -8.62 -1.20
CA VAL A 101 -11.43 -8.95 0.00
C VAL A 101 -12.33 -9.25 1.21
N ALA A 102 -13.38 -8.47 1.43
CA ALA A 102 -14.36 -8.71 2.51
C ALA A 102 -15.09 -10.05 2.35
N GLY A 103 -15.38 -10.46 1.12
CA GLY A 103 -15.98 -11.75 0.77
C GLY A 103 -14.97 -12.89 0.61
N GLU A 104 -13.68 -12.65 0.94
CA GLU A 104 -12.60 -13.65 0.83
C GLU A 104 -12.39 -14.19 -0.60
N ASP A 105 -12.81 -13.39 -1.60
CA ASP A 105 -12.66 -13.67 -3.03
C ASP A 105 -11.37 -13.01 -3.57
N ALA A 106 -10.42 -13.81 -4.01
CA ALA A 106 -9.19 -13.34 -4.65
C ALA A 106 -9.44 -12.93 -6.12
N ASN A 107 -10.28 -11.93 -6.31
CA ASN A 107 -10.72 -11.47 -7.61
C ASN A 107 -9.69 -10.56 -8.30
N TRP A 108 -8.73 -11.18 -8.99
CA TRP A 108 -7.70 -10.42 -9.70
C TRP A 108 -8.27 -9.57 -10.86
N GLY A 109 -9.40 -9.96 -11.45
CA GLY A 109 -10.07 -9.16 -12.50
C GLY A 109 -10.49 -7.78 -11.98
N ARG A 110 -10.92 -7.68 -10.72
CA ARG A 110 -11.23 -6.38 -10.08
C ARG A 110 -9.97 -5.54 -9.84
N VAL A 111 -8.83 -6.18 -9.60
CA VAL A 111 -7.53 -5.47 -9.53
C VAL A 111 -7.14 -4.93 -10.90
N VAL A 112 -7.28 -5.72 -11.98
CA VAL A 112 -7.04 -5.28 -13.37
C VAL A 112 -7.90 -4.05 -13.70
N MET A 113 -9.19 -4.12 -13.38
CA MET A 113 -10.12 -3.00 -13.59
C MET A 113 -9.67 -1.75 -12.82
N ALA A 114 -9.23 -1.92 -11.55
CA ALA A 114 -8.77 -0.80 -10.73
C ALA A 114 -7.46 -0.19 -11.25
N VAL A 115 -6.55 -0.99 -11.81
CA VAL A 115 -5.36 -0.51 -12.52
C VAL A 115 -5.76 0.29 -13.76
N GLY A 116 -6.66 -0.24 -14.59
CA GLY A 116 -7.08 0.40 -15.83
C GLY A 116 -7.77 1.75 -15.62
N LYS A 117 -8.58 1.89 -14.56
CA LYS A 117 -9.28 3.16 -14.26
C LYS A 117 -8.38 4.22 -13.59
N ALA A 118 -7.14 3.91 -13.23
CA ALA A 118 -6.26 4.84 -12.51
C ALA A 118 -5.84 6.06 -13.35
N GLY A 119 -6.03 6.04 -14.66
CA GLY A 119 -5.62 7.11 -15.58
C GLY A 119 -4.10 7.24 -15.71
N GLU A 120 -3.36 6.17 -15.41
CA GLU A 120 -1.91 6.10 -15.48
C GLU A 120 -1.47 5.07 -16.52
N PRO A 121 -0.25 5.19 -17.08
CA PRO A 121 0.27 4.20 -18.02
C PRO A 121 0.26 2.79 -17.41
N ALA A 122 -0.38 1.86 -18.09
CA ALA A 122 -0.41 0.45 -17.78
C ALA A 122 -0.60 -0.34 -19.08
N ASP A 123 -0.01 -1.53 -19.12
CA ASP A 123 -0.17 -2.48 -20.22
C ASP A 123 -0.74 -3.78 -19.65
N ARG A 124 -1.93 -4.16 -20.11
CA ARG A 124 -2.62 -5.35 -19.63
C ARG A 124 -1.79 -6.61 -19.84
N ASP A 125 -1.11 -6.71 -20.97
CA ASP A 125 -0.41 -7.93 -21.38
C ASP A 125 0.96 -8.08 -20.67
N ARG A 126 1.35 -7.07 -19.86
CA ARG A 126 2.55 -7.07 -19.00
C ARG A 126 2.21 -7.11 -17.51
N LEU A 127 0.93 -7.00 -17.17
CA LEU A 127 0.46 -6.92 -15.81
C LEU A 127 0.49 -8.29 -15.13
N SER A 128 1.16 -8.38 -13.99
CA SER A 128 1.14 -9.56 -13.13
C SER A 128 0.59 -9.24 -11.75
N ILE A 129 -0.22 -10.14 -11.16
CA ILE A 129 -0.96 -9.90 -9.92
C ILE A 129 -0.77 -11.07 -8.95
N TRP A 130 -0.52 -10.73 -7.68
CA TRP A 130 -0.41 -11.69 -6.56
C TRP A 130 -1.30 -11.29 -5.40
N PHE A 131 -1.81 -12.30 -4.70
CA PHE A 131 -2.36 -12.18 -3.36
C PHE A 131 -1.45 -12.96 -2.39
N GLY A 132 -0.69 -12.23 -1.56
CA GLY A 132 0.43 -12.80 -0.81
C GLY A 132 1.49 -13.35 -1.76
N ASP A 133 1.84 -14.63 -1.58
CA ASP A 133 2.79 -15.34 -2.44
C ASP A 133 2.11 -16.08 -3.61
N ASN A 134 0.78 -16.09 -3.66
CA ASN A 134 0.04 -16.74 -4.73
C ASN A 134 -0.05 -15.81 -5.94
N ARG A 135 0.56 -16.19 -7.07
CA ARG A 135 0.41 -15.45 -8.32
C ARG A 135 -0.87 -15.92 -9.02
N LEU A 136 -1.77 -14.97 -9.29
CA LEU A 136 -3.06 -15.25 -9.91
C LEU A 136 -3.04 -14.93 -11.40
N ALA A 137 -2.29 -13.89 -11.78
CA ALA A 137 -2.11 -13.50 -13.17
C ALA A 137 -0.64 -13.24 -13.46
N HIS A 138 -0.20 -13.62 -14.64
CA HIS A 138 1.13 -13.41 -15.17
C HIS A 138 1.03 -12.89 -16.61
N GLU A 139 1.64 -11.72 -16.86
CA GLU A 139 1.67 -11.10 -18.19
C GLU A 139 0.28 -11.06 -18.86
N GLY A 140 -0.71 -10.59 -18.11
CA GLY A 140 -2.08 -10.38 -18.60
C GLY A 140 -2.98 -11.61 -18.61
N GLU A 141 -2.45 -12.80 -18.37
CA GLU A 141 -3.19 -14.06 -18.40
C GLU A 141 -3.28 -14.72 -17.02
N ARG A 142 -4.25 -15.64 -16.86
CA ARG A 142 -4.33 -16.46 -15.63
C ARG A 142 -3.07 -17.30 -15.50
N ASP A 143 -2.46 -17.24 -14.31
CA ASP A 143 -1.27 -18.07 -14.04
C ASP A 143 -1.58 -19.55 -14.10
N THR A 144 -0.77 -20.33 -14.80
CA THR A 144 -0.95 -21.78 -14.94
C THR A 144 -0.71 -22.53 -13.62
N ALA A 145 0.07 -21.95 -12.69
CA ALA A 145 0.33 -22.49 -11.36
C ALA A 145 -0.69 -22.00 -10.31
N TYR A 146 -1.72 -21.26 -10.71
CA TYR A 146 -2.74 -20.76 -9.79
C TYR A 146 -3.49 -21.90 -9.11
N SER A 147 -3.55 -21.83 -7.78
CA SER A 147 -4.35 -22.72 -6.95
C SER A 147 -5.43 -21.93 -6.21
N GLU A 148 -6.68 -22.22 -6.51
CA GLU A 148 -7.83 -21.59 -5.86
C GLU A 148 -7.87 -21.92 -4.37
N GLU A 149 -7.60 -23.19 -3.99
CA GLU A 149 -7.58 -23.64 -2.60
C GLU A 149 -6.58 -22.84 -1.75
N LYS A 150 -5.31 -22.74 -2.23
CA LYS A 150 -4.26 -22.00 -1.53
C LYS A 150 -4.59 -20.51 -1.41
N THR A 151 -5.17 -19.94 -2.45
CA THR A 151 -5.50 -18.53 -2.48
C THR A 151 -6.70 -18.23 -1.58
N SER A 152 -7.74 -19.07 -1.58
CA SER A 152 -8.88 -18.96 -0.66
C SER A 152 -8.44 -19.09 0.80
N ALA A 153 -7.52 -20.02 1.11
CA ALA A 153 -6.94 -20.14 2.44
C ALA A 153 -6.17 -18.87 2.84
N TYR A 154 -5.45 -18.25 1.91
CA TYR A 154 -4.75 -16.98 2.14
C TYR A 154 -5.74 -15.84 2.43
N MET A 155 -6.84 -15.75 1.68
CA MET A 155 -7.83 -14.67 1.82
C MET A 155 -8.55 -14.65 3.16
N ARG A 156 -8.51 -15.72 3.95
CA ARG A 156 -9.06 -15.77 5.31
C ARG A 156 -8.24 -15.03 6.36
N ARG A 157 -7.03 -14.57 6.01
CA ARG A 157 -6.16 -13.83 6.93
C ARG A 157 -6.68 -12.41 7.19
N ASP A 158 -6.32 -11.84 8.33
CA ASP A 158 -6.65 -10.46 8.68
C ASP A 158 -5.79 -9.42 7.93
N HIS A 159 -4.62 -9.82 7.43
CA HIS A 159 -3.74 -8.98 6.62
C HIS A 159 -3.58 -9.59 5.23
N ILE A 160 -4.07 -8.85 4.24
CA ILE A 160 -4.04 -9.24 2.82
C ILE A 160 -3.08 -8.33 2.07
N VAL A 161 -2.10 -8.92 1.41
CA VAL A 161 -1.16 -8.20 0.52
C VAL A 161 -1.57 -8.45 -0.92
N ILE A 162 -1.89 -7.38 -1.64
CA ILE A 162 -2.14 -7.38 -3.09
C ILE A 162 -0.92 -6.76 -3.75
N ARG A 163 -0.26 -7.50 -4.63
CA ARG A 163 0.84 -6.97 -5.45
C ARG A 163 0.42 -6.91 -6.91
N ALA A 164 0.73 -5.77 -7.56
CA ALA A 164 0.56 -5.59 -9.00
C ALA A 164 1.89 -5.11 -9.60
N ASP A 165 2.47 -5.90 -10.49
CA ASP A 165 3.64 -5.50 -11.28
C ASP A 165 3.19 -5.09 -12.67
N LEU A 166 3.47 -3.85 -13.05
CA LEU A 166 3.07 -3.29 -14.33
C LEU A 166 4.01 -3.64 -15.48
N GLY A 167 5.24 -4.06 -15.20
CA GLY A 167 6.23 -4.47 -16.19
C GLY A 167 6.70 -3.37 -17.16
N ILE A 168 6.39 -2.08 -16.91
CA ILE A 168 6.69 -0.96 -17.83
C ILE A 168 7.75 0.01 -17.31
N GLY A 169 8.30 -0.24 -16.12
CA GLY A 169 9.31 0.60 -15.48
C GLY A 169 9.95 -0.04 -14.26
N ARG A 170 10.49 0.78 -13.35
CA ARG A 170 11.15 0.32 -12.11
C ARG A 170 10.61 0.99 -10.85
N ALA A 171 9.71 1.93 -10.99
CA ALA A 171 9.18 2.65 -9.84
C ALA A 171 8.16 1.81 -9.07
N LYS A 172 8.05 2.09 -7.78
CA LYS A 172 7.16 1.36 -6.88
C LYS A 172 6.51 2.27 -5.86
N ALA A 173 5.38 1.84 -5.33
CA ALA A 173 4.70 2.44 -4.20
C ALA A 173 3.92 1.37 -3.42
N THR A 174 3.74 1.60 -2.13
CA THR A 174 2.88 0.77 -1.28
C THR A 174 1.92 1.69 -0.54
N VAL A 175 0.65 1.29 -0.45
CA VAL A 175 -0.40 1.96 0.32
C VAL A 175 -1.18 0.93 1.13
N TRP A 176 -1.90 1.40 2.16
CA TRP A 176 -2.70 0.55 3.04
C TRP A 176 -4.13 1.08 3.16
N THR A 177 -5.07 0.15 3.33
CA THR A 177 -6.50 0.45 3.50
C THR A 177 -7.20 -0.62 4.34
#